data_e787f3c54cb92e655ebdff35177da2bd
#
_entry.id   e787f3c54cb92e655ebdff35177da2bd
#
_cell.length_a   1.000
_cell.length_b   1.000
_cell.length_c   1.000
_cell.angle_alpha   90.00
_cell.angle_beta   90.00
_cell.angle_gamma   90.00
#
_symmetry.space_group_name_H-M   'P 1'
#
loop_
_entity.id
_entity.type
_entity.pdbx_description
1 polymer ?
#
loop_
_entity_poly.entity_id
_entity_poly.type
_entity_poly.pdbx_seq_one_letter_code
_entity_poly.pdbx_strand_id
1 'polypeptide(L)'
;MKKLLTSLLAVATMFTLTACGGDSNADKPYAGQELHLYNWGEYMGENFISGFEDLTGATVVVDYFDSNETMYIKVANGEPYDILVPSDYMIERLIQEDLIQKLDKDKITCMDELVDAVKGLPYDPNNEYSIPYFWGTVGIVYDKTKVSEADLEKEGYNIFLDTKYKGDIYLYDSERDSFMMALKALGYSMNTKDEKELEEAYNWLVKCVETMEPEIVTDEIIDNMAQGRKALGLIYSGDAAYVMSENENMGFYMPETGTNLWSDAMVIPKNAENVELAHEFINYACSYEAAMDNSSFVGYTSANQEVMDELASGDYEGINAYVPRTGNDKDEVFEYDEATRKIISDYFSKVKIAASNAQ
;
A
#
# COMPACT_ATOMS: atom_id res chain seq x y z
N MET A 1 31.92 -47.90 76.98
CA MET A 1 32.10 -46.45 77.20
C MET A 1 31.14 -45.74 76.24
N LYS A 2 30.08 -45.18 76.82
CA LYS A 2 28.96 -44.57 76.05
C LYS A 2 29.34 -43.12 75.75
N LYS A 3 29.21 -42.68 74.46
CA LYS A 3 29.24 -41.26 74.07
C LYS A 3 27.85 -40.82 73.65
N LEU A 4 27.33 -39.86 74.37
CA LEU A 4 26.09 -39.14 74.04
C LEU A 4 26.24 -38.35 72.77
N LEU A 5 25.29 -38.49 71.91
CA LEU A 5 25.06 -37.55 70.76
C LEU A 5 24.03 -36.51 71.19
N THR A 6 24.44 -35.28 71.14
CA THR A 6 23.56 -34.11 71.32
C THR A 6 23.12 -33.64 69.94
N SER A 7 21.84 -33.74 69.70
CA SER A 7 21.24 -33.24 68.43
C SER A 7 20.93 -31.77 68.55
N LEU A 8 21.56 -30.95 67.71
CA LEU A 8 21.26 -29.55 67.50
C LEU A 8 20.24 -29.42 66.39
N LEU A 9 19.04 -28.96 66.76
CA LEU A 9 17.98 -28.65 65.78
C LEU A 9 18.23 -27.26 65.19
N ALA A 10 18.74 -27.17 63.97
CA ALA A 10 18.84 -25.91 63.23
C ALA A 10 17.51 -25.68 62.47
N VAL A 11 16.74 -24.68 62.95
CA VAL A 11 15.57 -24.18 62.20
C VAL A 11 16.09 -23.31 61.07
N ALA A 12 16.04 -23.87 59.86
CA ALA A 12 16.28 -23.13 58.63
C ALA A 12 14.98 -22.38 58.27
N THR A 13 14.95 -21.08 58.57
CA THR A 13 13.94 -20.17 58.01
C THR A 13 14.25 -19.99 56.52
N MET A 14 13.48 -20.66 55.65
CA MET A 14 13.47 -20.35 54.22
C MET A 14 12.79 -19.00 54.03
N PHE A 15 13.57 -17.97 53.77
CA PHE A 15 13.10 -16.77 53.13
C PHE A 15 12.80 -17.14 51.66
N THR A 16 11.54 -17.35 51.32
CA THR A 16 11.08 -17.32 49.96
C THR A 16 11.18 -15.87 49.48
N LEU A 17 12.26 -15.53 48.79
CA LEU A 17 12.30 -14.39 47.88
C LEU A 17 11.28 -14.66 46.77
N THR A 18 10.07 -14.17 46.95
CA THR A 18 9.15 -13.91 45.83
C THR A 18 9.84 -12.82 45.01
N ALA A 19 10.55 -13.22 43.97
CA ALA A 19 10.88 -12.33 42.87
C ALA A 19 9.55 -11.96 42.18
N CYS A 20 8.92 -10.87 42.64
CA CYS A 20 7.99 -10.13 41.83
C CYS A 20 8.81 -9.52 40.69
N GLY A 21 9.04 -10.27 39.62
CA GLY A 21 9.17 -9.71 38.30
C GLY A 21 7.76 -9.21 37.99
N GLY A 22 7.46 -7.97 38.30
CA GLY A 22 6.27 -7.32 37.82
C GLY A 22 6.37 -7.32 36.27
N ASP A 23 5.42 -7.94 35.61
CA ASP A 23 5.23 -7.78 34.20
C ASP A 23 5.07 -6.28 33.96
N SER A 24 6.06 -5.66 33.32
CA SER A 24 6.08 -4.21 33.06
C SER A 24 4.86 -3.77 32.22
N ASN A 25 4.14 -4.72 31.64
CA ASN A 25 2.93 -4.51 30.86
C ASN A 25 1.63 -4.49 31.69
N ALA A 26 1.62 -5.02 32.94
CA ALA A 26 0.38 -5.14 33.71
C ALA A 26 -0.29 -3.81 34.11
N ASP A 27 0.46 -2.71 34.06
CA ASP A 27 -0.04 -1.36 34.37
C ASP A 27 -0.39 -0.53 33.14
N LYS A 28 -0.24 -1.10 31.91
CA LYS A 28 -0.55 -0.40 30.65
C LYS A 28 -2.05 -0.44 30.34
N PRO A 29 -2.57 0.56 29.58
CA PRO A 29 -4.02 0.77 29.43
C PRO A 29 -4.77 -0.40 28.78
N TYR A 30 -4.11 -1.16 27.89
CA TYR A 30 -4.71 -2.27 27.16
C TYR A 30 -4.05 -3.62 27.44
N ALA A 31 -3.39 -3.77 28.59
CA ALA A 31 -2.72 -5.00 28.98
C ALA A 31 -3.67 -6.21 28.92
N GLY A 32 -3.26 -7.24 28.16
CA GLY A 32 -4.01 -8.48 28.01
C GLY A 32 -5.15 -8.43 26.98
N GLN A 33 -5.29 -7.33 26.22
CA GLN A 33 -6.16 -7.27 25.05
C GLN A 33 -5.39 -7.69 23.80
N GLU A 34 -6.10 -8.20 22.80
CA GLU A 34 -5.56 -8.56 21.48
C GLU A 34 -6.19 -7.64 20.41
N LEU A 35 -5.37 -7.18 19.46
CA LEU A 35 -5.79 -6.46 18.25
C LEU A 35 -5.54 -7.34 17.03
N HIS A 36 -6.55 -7.60 16.24
CA HIS A 36 -6.43 -8.36 15.01
C HIS A 36 -6.26 -7.42 13.80
N LEU A 37 -5.04 -7.35 13.27
CA LEU A 37 -4.67 -6.56 12.10
C LEU A 37 -4.62 -7.43 10.85
N TYR A 38 -5.28 -7.03 9.77
CA TYR A 38 -5.19 -7.67 8.47
C TYR A 38 -4.58 -6.69 7.46
N ASN A 39 -3.33 -6.93 7.07
CA ASN A 39 -2.53 -6.01 6.27
C ASN A 39 -1.88 -6.73 5.08
N TRP A 40 -1.25 -5.97 4.20
CA TRP A 40 -0.40 -6.49 3.13
C TRP A 40 0.88 -7.12 3.71
N GLY A 41 1.47 -8.07 2.96
CA GLY A 41 2.82 -8.56 3.25
C GLY A 41 3.86 -7.45 3.03
N GLU A 42 4.94 -7.46 3.81
CA GLU A 42 6.08 -6.49 3.70
C GLU A 42 5.64 -5.01 3.72
N TYR A 43 4.62 -4.66 4.51
CA TYR A 43 3.96 -3.34 4.49
C TYR A 43 3.99 -2.61 5.83
N MET A 44 4.93 -2.99 6.69
CA MET A 44 5.15 -2.41 8.03
C MET A 44 6.64 -2.40 8.36
N GLY A 45 7.06 -1.39 9.13
CA GLY A 45 8.41 -1.30 9.69
C GLY A 45 8.72 -2.41 10.70
N GLU A 46 10.00 -2.66 10.91
CA GLU A 46 10.46 -3.74 11.81
C GLU A 46 10.01 -3.54 13.27
N ASN A 47 9.86 -2.28 13.69
CA ASN A 47 9.50 -1.94 15.08
C ASN A 47 8.03 -1.51 15.22
N PHE A 48 7.27 -1.46 14.13
CA PHE A 48 5.92 -0.91 14.11
C PHE A 48 4.97 -1.63 15.09
N ILE A 49 4.92 -2.96 15.03
CA ILE A 49 4.06 -3.75 15.91
C ILE A 49 4.57 -3.72 17.35
N SER A 50 5.86 -3.98 17.57
CA SER A 50 6.45 -3.99 18.90
C SER A 50 6.34 -2.63 19.61
N GLY A 51 6.45 -1.52 18.88
CA GLY A 51 6.27 -0.18 19.41
C GLY A 51 4.85 0.06 19.94
N PHE A 52 3.83 -0.40 19.21
CA PHE A 52 2.44 -0.33 19.67
C PHE A 52 2.20 -1.20 20.92
N GLU A 53 2.70 -2.44 20.91
CA GLU A 53 2.61 -3.35 22.06
C GLU A 53 3.33 -2.78 23.29
N ASP A 54 4.50 -2.19 23.07
CA ASP A 54 5.26 -1.52 24.14
C ASP A 54 4.56 -0.27 24.68
N LEU A 55 3.82 0.45 23.84
CA LEU A 55 3.06 1.62 24.27
C LEU A 55 1.82 1.22 25.08
N THR A 56 1.07 0.24 24.59
CA THR A 56 -0.30 -0.06 25.05
C THR A 56 -0.40 -1.26 26.00
N GLY A 57 0.52 -2.22 25.91
CA GLY A 57 0.45 -3.51 26.60
C GLY A 57 -0.49 -4.52 25.95
N ALA A 58 -1.11 -4.17 24.82
CA ALA A 58 -1.88 -5.09 23.99
C ALA A 58 -0.94 -6.03 23.22
N THR A 59 -1.50 -7.11 22.68
CA THR A 59 -0.84 -7.98 21.69
C THR A 59 -1.46 -7.75 20.33
N VAL A 60 -0.66 -7.62 19.27
CA VAL A 60 -1.15 -7.49 17.91
C VAL A 60 -0.99 -8.81 17.17
N VAL A 61 -2.11 -9.37 16.71
CA VAL A 61 -2.15 -10.56 15.87
C VAL A 61 -2.28 -10.11 14.42
N VAL A 62 -1.26 -10.38 13.61
CA VAL A 62 -1.22 -9.93 12.21
C VAL A 62 -1.50 -11.09 11.27
N ASP A 63 -2.51 -10.91 10.43
CA ASP A 63 -2.75 -11.72 9.23
C ASP A 63 -2.35 -10.91 7.98
N TYR A 64 -1.95 -11.61 6.92
CA TYR A 64 -1.53 -10.99 5.67
C TYR A 64 -2.44 -11.39 4.51
N PHE A 65 -2.62 -10.46 3.56
CA PHE A 65 -3.26 -10.71 2.28
C PHE A 65 -2.36 -10.25 1.12
N ASP A 66 -2.60 -10.83 -0.03
CA ASP A 66 -1.88 -10.57 -1.29
C ASP A 66 -2.73 -9.78 -2.30
N SER A 67 -4.02 -9.64 -2.02
CA SER A 67 -4.94 -8.84 -2.85
C SER A 67 -6.14 -8.34 -2.04
N ASN A 68 -6.66 -7.17 -2.43
CA ASN A 68 -7.90 -6.65 -1.85
C ASN A 68 -9.06 -7.63 -1.98
N GLU A 69 -9.08 -8.42 -3.05
CA GLU A 69 -10.13 -9.40 -3.34
C GLU A 69 -10.08 -10.57 -2.35
N THR A 70 -8.90 -11.07 -1.99
CA THR A 70 -8.75 -12.13 -0.97
C THR A 70 -9.10 -11.62 0.41
N MET A 71 -8.69 -10.40 0.75
CA MET A 71 -9.09 -9.71 1.98
C MET A 71 -10.61 -9.57 2.07
N TYR A 72 -11.24 -9.04 1.00
CA TYR A 72 -12.69 -8.84 0.93
C TYR A 72 -13.48 -10.14 1.18
N ILE A 73 -13.05 -11.27 0.59
CA ILE A 73 -13.75 -12.57 0.77
C ILE A 73 -13.81 -12.95 2.24
N LYS A 74 -12.74 -12.80 3.00
CA LYS A 74 -12.71 -13.13 4.44
C LYS A 74 -13.62 -12.19 5.24
N VAL A 75 -13.52 -10.88 4.99
CA VAL A 75 -14.32 -9.86 5.67
C VAL A 75 -15.82 -10.06 5.39
N ALA A 76 -16.19 -10.28 4.13
CA ALA A 76 -17.58 -10.54 3.73
C ALA A 76 -18.15 -11.85 4.32
N ASN A 77 -17.29 -12.83 4.61
CA ASN A 77 -17.67 -14.05 5.32
C ASN A 77 -17.74 -13.87 6.85
N GLY A 78 -17.41 -12.69 7.37
CA GLY A 78 -17.53 -12.35 8.78
C GLY A 78 -16.34 -12.77 9.65
N GLU A 79 -15.17 -13.02 9.06
CA GLU A 79 -13.97 -13.24 9.87
C GLU A 79 -13.67 -11.99 10.70
N PRO A 80 -13.40 -12.12 12.02
CA PRO A 80 -13.23 -10.98 12.90
C PRO A 80 -11.82 -10.40 12.77
N TYR A 81 -11.77 -9.16 12.35
CA TYR A 81 -10.59 -8.31 12.39
C TYR A 81 -10.93 -6.99 13.06
N ASP A 82 -9.96 -6.31 13.64
CA ASP A 82 -10.14 -4.98 14.25
C ASP A 82 -9.69 -3.87 13.33
N ILE A 83 -8.65 -4.11 12.51
CA ILE A 83 -8.12 -3.18 11.52
C ILE A 83 -7.89 -3.92 10.20
N LEU A 84 -8.26 -3.26 9.09
CA LEU A 84 -7.88 -3.63 7.73
C LEU A 84 -7.13 -2.45 7.10
N VAL A 85 -6.26 -2.74 6.13
CA VAL A 85 -5.53 -1.72 5.35
C VAL A 85 -5.79 -1.91 3.84
N PRO A 86 -7.03 -1.72 3.36
CA PRO A 86 -7.39 -1.82 1.96
C PRO A 86 -7.00 -0.58 1.14
N SER A 87 -6.99 -0.75 -0.19
CA SER A 87 -6.87 0.35 -1.15
C SER A 87 -8.21 1.08 -1.35
N ASP A 88 -8.13 2.28 -1.88
CA ASP A 88 -9.21 3.24 -2.15
C ASP A 88 -10.51 2.62 -2.70
N TYR A 89 -10.46 1.97 -3.86
CA TYR A 89 -11.64 1.34 -4.48
C TYR A 89 -12.27 0.24 -3.64
N MET A 90 -11.46 -0.45 -2.84
CA MET A 90 -11.96 -1.49 -1.94
C MET A 90 -12.60 -0.87 -0.70
N ILE A 91 -12.08 0.24 -0.20
CA ILE A 91 -12.74 1.02 0.88
C ILE A 91 -14.12 1.47 0.40
N GLU A 92 -14.22 2.01 -0.81
CA GLU A 92 -15.50 2.40 -1.39
C GLU A 92 -16.49 1.23 -1.42
N ARG A 93 -16.03 0.05 -1.88
CA ARG A 93 -16.83 -1.17 -1.88
C ARG A 93 -17.30 -1.57 -0.48
N LEU A 94 -16.39 -1.58 0.50
CA LEU A 94 -16.71 -1.94 1.88
C LEU A 94 -17.71 -0.98 2.51
N ILE A 95 -17.66 0.32 2.17
CA ILE A 95 -18.66 1.31 2.58
C ILE A 95 -20.01 1.01 1.94
N GLN A 96 -20.04 0.79 0.61
CA GLN A 96 -21.29 0.51 -0.13
C GLN A 96 -21.98 -0.75 0.35
N GLU A 97 -21.24 -1.77 0.75
CA GLU A 97 -21.76 -3.05 1.26
C GLU A 97 -21.96 -3.09 2.77
N ASP A 98 -21.76 -1.96 3.48
CA ASP A 98 -21.94 -1.81 4.94
C ASP A 98 -21.08 -2.79 5.76
N LEU A 99 -19.84 -3.06 5.29
CA LEU A 99 -18.89 -4.00 5.92
C LEU A 99 -17.90 -3.34 6.88
N ILE A 100 -17.77 -2.02 6.85
CA ILE A 100 -16.95 -1.24 7.78
C ILE A 100 -17.81 -0.23 8.53
N GLN A 101 -17.32 0.23 9.68
CA GLN A 101 -18.02 1.17 10.52
C GLN A 101 -17.39 2.56 10.47
N LYS A 102 -18.17 3.59 10.80
CA LYS A 102 -17.64 4.95 10.94
C LYS A 102 -16.68 5.03 12.11
N LEU A 103 -15.60 5.78 11.90
CA LEU A 103 -14.66 6.14 12.94
C LEU A 103 -15.30 7.12 13.94
N ASP A 104 -14.97 6.96 15.20
CA ASP A 104 -15.31 7.95 16.22
C ASP A 104 -14.31 9.11 16.11
N LYS A 105 -14.76 10.22 15.50
CA LYS A 105 -13.91 11.39 15.23
C LYS A 105 -13.36 12.05 16.49
N ASP A 106 -14.02 11.87 17.63
CA ASP A 106 -13.53 12.41 18.90
C ASP A 106 -12.32 11.62 19.43
N LYS A 107 -12.10 10.40 18.89
CA LYS A 107 -10.96 9.54 19.21
C LYS A 107 -9.83 9.61 18.19
N ILE A 108 -10.08 10.11 16.98
CA ILE A 108 -9.04 10.30 15.95
C ILE A 108 -8.37 11.66 16.17
N THR A 109 -7.11 11.62 16.56
CA THR A 109 -6.33 12.82 16.90
C THR A 109 -5.29 13.19 15.83
N CYS A 110 -4.99 12.27 14.92
CA CYS A 110 -3.87 12.39 13.97
C CYS A 110 -4.20 13.18 12.68
N MET A 111 -5.44 13.65 12.48
CA MET A 111 -5.85 14.27 11.20
C MET A 111 -5.03 15.50 10.80
N ASP A 112 -4.54 16.27 11.76
CA ASP A 112 -3.74 17.47 11.49
C ASP A 112 -2.31 17.15 11.06
N GLU A 113 -1.85 15.92 11.32
CA GLU A 113 -0.51 15.43 10.96
C GLU A 113 -0.44 14.88 9.53
N LEU A 114 -1.60 14.60 8.93
CA LEU A 114 -1.69 13.97 7.61
C LEU A 114 -1.50 14.97 6.46
N VAL A 115 -0.95 14.47 5.36
CA VAL A 115 -0.82 15.19 4.08
C VAL A 115 -2.21 15.58 3.55
N ASP A 116 -2.38 16.85 3.15
CA ASP A 116 -3.67 17.35 2.66
C ASP A 116 -4.15 16.62 1.39
N ALA A 117 -3.23 16.18 0.54
CA ALA A 117 -3.55 15.50 -0.73
C ALA A 117 -4.26 14.16 -0.56
N VAL A 118 -4.19 13.54 0.63
CA VAL A 118 -4.83 12.23 0.91
C VAL A 118 -6.03 12.34 1.84
N LYS A 119 -6.39 13.55 2.24
CA LYS A 119 -7.61 13.80 3.03
C LYS A 119 -8.81 14.04 2.12
N GLY A 120 -9.97 13.52 2.51
CA GLY A 120 -11.23 13.77 1.82
C GLY A 120 -11.27 13.27 0.37
N LEU A 121 -10.62 12.16 0.07
CA LEU A 121 -10.63 11.54 -1.25
C LEU A 121 -12.04 11.07 -1.63
N PRO A 122 -12.34 10.91 -2.94
CA PRO A 122 -13.70 10.65 -3.44
C PRO A 122 -14.41 9.48 -2.77
N TYR A 123 -13.71 8.43 -2.38
CA TYR A 123 -14.29 7.25 -1.73
C TYR A 123 -14.72 7.51 -0.27
N ASP A 124 -14.13 8.50 0.41
CA ASP A 124 -14.50 8.91 1.78
C ASP A 124 -14.28 10.43 1.99
N PRO A 125 -15.14 11.28 1.41
CA PRO A 125 -14.92 12.74 1.31
C PRO A 125 -14.78 13.47 2.64
N ASN A 126 -15.16 12.84 3.74
CA ASN A 126 -15.11 13.44 5.08
C ASN A 126 -14.17 12.67 6.02
N ASN A 127 -13.42 11.69 5.56
CA ASN A 127 -12.67 10.74 6.38
C ASN A 127 -13.53 10.19 7.53
N GLU A 128 -14.75 9.74 7.20
CA GLU A 128 -15.66 9.17 8.20
C GLU A 128 -15.37 7.68 8.48
N TYR A 129 -14.72 6.98 7.54
CA TYR A 129 -14.49 5.54 7.59
C TYR A 129 -13.02 5.15 7.58
N SER A 130 -12.15 6.01 7.06
CA SER A 130 -10.77 5.67 6.74
C SER A 130 -9.77 6.75 7.15
N ILE A 131 -8.59 6.31 7.56
CA ILE A 131 -7.42 7.16 7.82
C ILE A 131 -6.28 6.70 6.92
N PRO A 132 -5.73 7.58 6.06
CA PRO A 132 -4.63 7.25 5.15
C PRO A 132 -3.42 6.63 5.86
N TYR A 133 -2.80 5.65 5.21
CA TYR A 133 -1.64 4.92 5.70
C TYR A 133 -0.42 5.14 4.80
N PHE A 134 -0.48 4.69 3.54
CA PHE A 134 0.45 5.03 2.47
C PHE A 134 -0.29 5.56 1.25
N TRP A 135 0.43 6.26 0.39
CA TRP A 135 -0.14 6.80 -0.84
C TRP A 135 0.94 6.94 -1.92
N GLY A 136 0.49 7.08 -3.16
CA GLY A 136 1.40 7.20 -4.27
C GLY A 136 0.69 7.40 -5.60
N THR A 137 1.45 7.25 -6.67
CA THR A 137 0.95 7.28 -8.05
C THR A 137 1.44 6.06 -8.80
N VAL A 138 0.88 5.84 -9.99
CA VAL A 138 1.43 4.94 -10.99
C VAL A 138 2.09 5.80 -12.07
N GLY A 139 3.24 5.34 -12.59
CA GLY A 139 3.95 6.07 -13.62
C GLY A 139 4.84 5.17 -14.46
N ILE A 140 5.66 5.79 -15.28
CA ILE A 140 6.59 5.12 -16.17
C ILE A 140 7.98 5.15 -15.54
N VAL A 141 8.50 3.98 -15.11
CA VAL A 141 9.93 3.84 -14.83
C VAL A 141 10.68 3.64 -16.14
N TYR A 142 11.82 4.28 -16.30
CA TYR A 142 12.57 4.22 -17.55
C TYR A 142 14.07 4.33 -17.36
N ASP A 143 14.83 3.70 -18.25
CA ASP A 143 16.29 3.81 -18.35
C ASP A 143 16.65 5.08 -19.15
N LYS A 144 17.18 6.11 -18.48
CA LYS A 144 17.62 7.39 -19.07
C LYS A 144 18.66 7.24 -20.18
N THR A 145 19.36 6.11 -20.24
CA THR A 145 20.32 5.83 -21.30
C THR A 145 19.67 5.30 -22.59
N LYS A 146 18.41 4.82 -22.51
CA LYS A 146 17.66 4.25 -23.63
C LYS A 146 16.49 5.12 -24.05
N VAL A 147 15.83 5.80 -23.09
CA VAL A 147 14.61 6.59 -23.27
C VAL A 147 14.90 8.05 -22.95
N SER A 148 14.54 8.98 -23.83
CA SER A 148 14.68 10.40 -23.59
C SER A 148 13.43 11.00 -22.91
N GLU A 149 13.61 11.97 -22.04
CA GLU A 149 12.49 12.72 -21.45
C GLU A 149 11.63 13.40 -22.53
N ALA A 150 12.22 13.87 -23.61
CA ALA A 150 11.49 14.49 -24.73
C ALA A 150 10.55 13.49 -25.44
N ASP A 151 10.90 12.19 -25.51
CA ASP A 151 10.01 11.14 -26.05
C ASP A 151 8.85 10.90 -25.06
N LEU A 152 9.12 10.85 -23.74
CA LEU A 152 8.10 10.69 -22.71
C LEU A 152 7.11 11.88 -22.68
N GLU A 153 7.61 13.11 -22.72
CA GLU A 153 6.78 14.31 -22.77
C GLU A 153 5.86 14.35 -24.00
N LYS A 154 6.41 13.95 -25.16
CA LYS A 154 5.68 13.95 -26.43
C LYS A 154 4.62 12.86 -26.49
N GLU A 155 4.92 11.67 -26.00
CA GLU A 155 4.12 10.47 -26.24
C GLU A 155 3.28 10.06 -25.02
N GLY A 156 3.68 10.45 -23.81
CA GLY A 156 3.03 9.99 -22.59
C GLY A 156 2.94 8.47 -22.57
N TYR A 157 1.78 7.92 -22.23
CA TYR A 157 1.57 6.47 -22.26
C TYR A 157 1.60 5.84 -23.67
N ASN A 158 1.48 6.64 -24.76
CA ASN A 158 1.63 6.08 -26.10
C ASN A 158 3.05 5.61 -26.42
N ILE A 159 4.05 5.94 -25.59
CA ILE A 159 5.40 5.39 -25.70
C ILE A 159 5.42 3.85 -25.64
N PHE A 160 4.41 3.26 -24.96
CA PHE A 160 4.21 1.80 -24.93
C PHE A 160 3.77 1.20 -26.29
N LEU A 161 3.53 2.03 -27.30
CA LEU A 161 3.28 1.65 -28.69
C LEU A 161 4.40 2.06 -29.65
N ASP A 162 5.46 2.72 -29.16
CA ASP A 162 6.61 3.08 -29.99
C ASP A 162 7.47 1.84 -30.27
N THR A 163 7.47 1.41 -31.51
CA THR A 163 8.18 0.20 -31.97
C THR A 163 9.70 0.26 -31.77
N LYS A 164 10.25 1.44 -31.49
CA LYS A 164 11.65 1.63 -31.06
C LYS A 164 12.00 0.79 -29.82
N TYR A 165 11.02 0.56 -28.94
CA TYR A 165 11.17 -0.18 -27.68
C TYR A 165 10.57 -1.60 -27.74
N LYS A 166 10.30 -2.13 -28.94
CA LYS A 166 9.74 -3.48 -29.09
C LYS A 166 10.61 -4.54 -28.38
N GLY A 167 9.98 -5.35 -27.53
CA GLY A 167 10.64 -6.39 -26.72
C GLY A 167 11.42 -5.84 -25.52
N ASP A 168 11.49 -4.52 -25.34
CA ASP A 168 12.27 -3.85 -24.27
C ASP A 168 11.37 -3.08 -23.28
N ILE A 169 10.14 -3.61 -23.05
CA ILE A 169 9.16 -3.01 -22.12
C ILE A 169 8.55 -4.03 -21.17
N TYR A 170 8.16 -3.55 -19.97
CA TYR A 170 7.33 -4.28 -19.02
C TYR A 170 5.91 -3.70 -18.99
N LEU A 171 4.91 -4.57 -19.01
CA LEU A 171 3.51 -4.25 -18.73
C LEU A 171 3.14 -4.85 -17.37
N TYR A 172 2.48 -4.05 -16.52
CA TYR A 172 2.13 -4.50 -15.18
C TYR A 172 0.92 -5.45 -15.19
N ASP A 173 1.01 -6.60 -14.50
CA ASP A 173 -0.09 -7.59 -14.41
C ASP A 173 -1.16 -7.14 -13.41
N SER A 174 -1.68 -5.95 -13.62
CA SER A 174 -2.85 -5.39 -12.95
C SER A 174 -3.87 -4.96 -13.99
N GLU A 175 -5.09 -5.50 -13.90
CA GLU A 175 -6.17 -5.15 -14.82
C GLU A 175 -6.53 -3.67 -14.73
N ARG A 176 -6.55 -3.08 -13.53
CA ARG A 176 -6.89 -1.66 -13.31
C ARG A 176 -5.80 -0.73 -13.85
N ASP A 177 -4.55 -0.96 -13.49
CA ASP A 177 -3.46 -0.07 -13.88
C ASP A 177 -3.15 -0.15 -15.36
N SER A 178 -3.24 -1.35 -15.96
CA SER A 178 -3.13 -1.52 -17.42
C SER A 178 -4.24 -0.81 -18.16
N PHE A 179 -5.50 -0.90 -17.69
CA PHE A 179 -6.61 -0.14 -18.26
C PHE A 179 -6.51 1.36 -18.03
N MET A 180 -6.09 1.80 -16.83
CA MET A 180 -5.78 3.20 -16.54
C MET A 180 -4.78 3.75 -17.56
N MET A 181 -3.67 3.06 -17.79
CA MET A 181 -2.66 3.46 -18.77
C MET A 181 -3.25 3.64 -20.17
N ALA A 182 -4.05 2.68 -20.66
CA ALA A 182 -4.67 2.73 -21.97
C ALA A 182 -5.72 3.85 -22.08
N LEU A 183 -6.58 4.00 -21.08
CA LEU A 183 -7.60 5.06 -21.03
C LEU A 183 -6.95 6.45 -21.02
N LYS A 184 -5.92 6.66 -20.20
CA LYS A 184 -5.16 7.92 -20.15
C LYS A 184 -4.39 8.19 -21.45
N ALA A 185 -3.87 7.15 -22.12
CA ALA A 185 -3.27 7.28 -23.44
C ALA A 185 -4.27 7.76 -24.51
N LEU A 186 -5.54 7.37 -24.37
CA LEU A 186 -6.64 7.76 -25.26
C LEU A 186 -7.31 9.09 -24.83
N GLY A 187 -6.97 9.64 -23.67
CA GLY A 187 -7.52 10.88 -23.14
C GLY A 187 -8.83 10.73 -22.38
N TYR A 188 -9.17 9.52 -21.96
CA TYR A 188 -10.36 9.20 -21.18
C TYR A 188 -10.12 9.24 -19.67
N SER A 189 -11.20 9.33 -18.89
CA SER A 189 -11.14 9.06 -17.43
C SER A 189 -10.82 7.58 -17.20
N MET A 190 -10.01 7.28 -16.21
CA MET A 190 -9.77 5.89 -15.81
C MET A 190 -10.99 5.26 -15.12
N ASN A 191 -11.94 6.08 -14.67
CA ASN A 191 -13.20 5.67 -14.06
C ASN A 191 -14.38 5.69 -15.05
N THR A 192 -14.12 5.72 -16.36
CA THR A 192 -15.19 5.69 -17.37
C THR A 192 -16.05 4.44 -17.22
N LYS A 193 -17.37 4.61 -17.41
CA LYS A 193 -18.36 3.54 -17.47
C LYS A 193 -18.90 3.36 -18.90
N ASP A 194 -18.34 4.09 -19.88
CA ASP A 194 -18.72 3.98 -21.29
C ASP A 194 -18.07 2.74 -21.90
N GLU A 195 -18.90 1.77 -22.30
CA GLU A 195 -18.44 0.50 -22.87
C GLU A 195 -17.59 0.68 -24.14
N LYS A 196 -17.82 1.76 -24.90
CA LYS A 196 -17.05 2.05 -26.10
C LYS A 196 -15.63 2.51 -25.75
N GLU A 197 -15.47 3.38 -24.73
CA GLU A 197 -14.16 3.81 -24.25
C GLU A 197 -13.38 2.62 -23.66
N LEU A 198 -14.06 1.74 -22.92
CA LEU A 198 -13.47 0.50 -22.41
C LEU A 198 -13.05 -0.45 -23.55
N GLU A 199 -13.83 -0.57 -24.63
CA GLU A 199 -13.48 -1.35 -25.82
C GLU A 199 -12.28 -0.73 -26.56
N GLU A 200 -12.21 0.59 -26.66
CA GLU A 200 -11.07 1.29 -27.27
C GLU A 200 -9.79 1.08 -26.45
N ALA A 201 -9.87 1.14 -25.13
CA ALA A 201 -8.75 0.82 -24.23
C ALA A 201 -8.30 -0.64 -24.36
N TYR A 202 -9.24 -1.58 -24.42
CA TYR A 202 -8.95 -2.99 -24.68
C TYR A 202 -8.20 -3.17 -26.03
N ASN A 203 -8.67 -2.54 -27.10
CA ASN A 203 -8.03 -2.60 -28.41
C ASN A 203 -6.63 -1.97 -28.39
N TRP A 204 -6.42 -0.90 -27.62
CA TRP A 204 -5.11 -0.29 -27.40
C TRP A 204 -4.15 -1.26 -26.71
N LEU A 205 -4.61 -1.96 -25.66
CA LEU A 205 -3.81 -2.97 -24.93
C LEU A 205 -3.50 -4.18 -25.82
N VAL A 206 -4.47 -4.69 -26.60
CA VAL A 206 -4.23 -5.78 -27.56
C VAL A 206 -3.18 -5.38 -28.58
N LYS A 207 -3.29 -4.15 -29.14
CA LYS A 207 -2.27 -3.62 -30.05
C LYS A 207 -0.90 -3.56 -29.39
N CYS A 208 -0.83 -3.12 -28.11
CA CYS A 208 0.41 -3.08 -27.35
C CYS A 208 1.05 -4.47 -27.26
N VAL A 209 0.31 -5.48 -26.79
CA VAL A 209 0.89 -6.83 -26.58
C VAL A 209 1.25 -7.52 -27.90
N GLU A 210 0.48 -7.31 -28.98
CA GLU A 210 0.74 -7.94 -30.27
C GLU A 210 1.90 -7.27 -31.04
N THR A 211 2.10 -5.95 -30.87
CA THR A 211 3.13 -5.23 -31.65
C THR A 211 4.42 -5.05 -30.90
N MET A 212 4.34 -4.86 -29.57
CA MET A 212 5.49 -4.52 -28.75
C MET A 212 6.11 -5.70 -28.01
N GLU A 213 5.38 -6.83 -27.90
CA GLU A 213 5.85 -8.06 -27.22
C GLU A 213 6.38 -7.77 -25.80
N PRO A 214 5.60 -7.08 -24.93
CA PRO A 214 6.02 -6.79 -23.57
C PRO A 214 6.12 -8.05 -22.73
N GLU A 215 6.96 -8.03 -21.71
CA GLU A 215 6.83 -8.97 -20.60
C GLU A 215 5.79 -8.45 -19.62
N ILE A 216 4.78 -9.28 -19.30
CA ILE A 216 3.76 -8.97 -18.30
C ILE A 216 4.25 -9.51 -16.96
N VAL A 217 4.46 -8.62 -16.00
CA VAL A 217 5.10 -8.91 -14.70
C VAL A 217 4.36 -8.21 -13.56
N THR A 218 4.59 -8.67 -12.34
CA THR A 218 4.22 -7.98 -11.10
C THR A 218 5.47 -7.37 -10.46
N ASP A 219 5.84 -7.79 -9.28
CA ASP A 219 6.96 -7.24 -8.51
C ASP A 219 8.34 -7.53 -9.13
N GLU A 220 8.41 -8.49 -10.07
CA GLU A 220 9.66 -8.74 -10.81
C GLU A 220 10.17 -7.51 -11.58
N ILE A 221 9.29 -6.55 -11.87
CA ILE A 221 9.68 -5.28 -12.51
C ILE A 221 10.69 -4.51 -11.66
N ILE A 222 10.59 -4.57 -10.34
CA ILE A 222 11.42 -3.82 -9.39
C ILE A 222 12.89 -4.17 -9.60
N ASP A 223 13.25 -5.44 -9.34
CA ASP A 223 14.62 -5.93 -9.50
C ASP A 223 15.11 -5.83 -10.94
N ASN A 224 14.23 -6.10 -11.90
CA ASN A 224 14.59 -6.10 -13.32
C ASN A 224 14.92 -4.67 -13.81
N MET A 225 14.16 -3.66 -13.41
CA MET A 225 14.44 -2.27 -13.76
C MET A 225 15.65 -1.75 -13.00
N ALA A 226 15.82 -2.06 -11.73
CA ALA A 226 17.04 -1.72 -10.98
C ALA A 226 18.32 -2.27 -11.66
N GLN A 227 18.23 -3.43 -12.31
CA GLN A 227 19.32 -4.01 -13.11
C GLN A 227 19.43 -3.48 -14.55
N GLY A 228 18.55 -2.55 -14.98
CA GLY A 228 18.56 -1.98 -16.32
C GLY A 228 18.18 -2.96 -17.44
N ARG A 229 17.39 -3.99 -17.16
CA ARG A 229 17.10 -5.07 -18.12
C ARG A 229 16.23 -4.62 -19.29
N LYS A 230 15.30 -3.67 -19.07
CA LYS A 230 14.41 -3.13 -20.10
C LYS A 230 14.52 -1.61 -20.19
N ALA A 231 13.95 -1.04 -21.24
CA ALA A 231 13.94 0.41 -21.45
C ALA A 231 12.94 1.13 -20.55
N LEU A 232 11.73 0.58 -20.41
CA LEU A 232 10.66 1.19 -19.63
C LEU A 232 9.61 0.19 -19.15
N GLY A 233 8.82 0.62 -18.17
CA GLY A 233 7.70 -0.17 -17.65
C GLY A 233 6.72 0.68 -16.82
N LEU A 234 5.53 0.15 -16.60
CA LEU A 234 4.54 0.75 -15.72
C LEU A 234 4.80 0.27 -14.29
N ILE A 235 4.85 1.18 -13.30
CA ILE A 235 5.22 0.84 -11.93
C ILE A 235 4.58 1.80 -10.92
N TYR A 236 4.43 1.36 -9.66
CA TYR A 236 4.07 2.24 -8.55
C TYR A 236 5.23 3.14 -8.13
N SER A 237 4.90 4.32 -7.65
CA SER A 237 5.89 5.35 -7.34
C SER A 237 6.87 4.96 -6.21
N GLY A 238 6.41 4.23 -5.19
CA GLY A 238 7.29 3.73 -4.13
C GLY A 238 8.33 2.74 -4.65
N ASP A 239 7.90 1.79 -5.49
CA ASP A 239 8.81 0.83 -6.14
C ASP A 239 9.77 1.55 -7.09
N ALA A 240 9.29 2.58 -7.81
CA ALA A 240 10.15 3.40 -8.65
C ALA A 240 11.19 4.17 -7.83
N ALA A 241 10.84 4.66 -6.64
CA ALA A 241 11.78 5.30 -5.74
C ALA A 241 12.89 4.34 -5.32
N TYR A 242 12.55 3.10 -4.98
CA TYR A 242 13.54 2.06 -4.72
C TYR A 242 14.42 1.77 -5.95
N VAL A 243 13.83 1.57 -7.12
CA VAL A 243 14.58 1.33 -8.38
C VAL A 243 15.56 2.47 -8.67
N MET A 244 15.15 3.73 -8.44
CA MET A 244 16.00 4.90 -8.67
C MET A 244 17.11 5.02 -7.61
N SER A 245 16.88 4.58 -6.38
CA SER A 245 17.92 4.54 -5.33
C SER A 245 19.00 3.50 -5.62
N GLU A 246 18.64 2.37 -6.23
CA GLU A 246 19.55 1.30 -6.61
C GLU A 246 20.30 1.59 -7.92
N ASN A 247 19.73 2.42 -8.82
CA ASN A 247 20.32 2.69 -10.13
C ASN A 247 20.08 4.14 -10.60
N GLU A 248 21.12 4.97 -10.57
CA GLU A 248 21.08 6.38 -10.97
C GLU A 248 20.66 6.62 -12.44
N ASN A 249 20.75 5.59 -13.30
CA ASN A 249 20.29 5.67 -14.69
C ASN A 249 18.77 5.51 -14.82
N MET A 250 18.09 5.13 -13.77
CA MET A 250 16.62 5.04 -13.79
C MET A 250 15.98 6.40 -13.54
N GLY A 251 14.81 6.59 -14.11
CA GLY A 251 13.95 7.74 -13.91
C GLY A 251 12.50 7.34 -13.78
N PHE A 252 11.69 8.25 -13.26
CA PHE A 252 10.25 8.07 -13.13
C PHE A 252 9.53 9.26 -13.78
N TYR A 253 8.51 8.96 -14.60
CA TYR A 253 7.74 9.95 -15.34
C TYR A 253 6.24 9.73 -15.18
N MET A 254 5.52 10.78 -14.81
CA MET A 254 4.07 10.81 -14.75
C MET A 254 3.52 11.62 -15.93
N PRO A 255 2.83 11.00 -16.90
CA PRO A 255 2.28 11.69 -18.06
C PRO A 255 1.27 12.79 -17.69
N GLU A 256 1.29 13.90 -18.43
CA GLU A 256 0.36 15.02 -18.24
C GLU A 256 -1.12 14.66 -18.59
N THR A 257 -1.32 13.53 -19.22
CA THR A 257 -2.67 12.98 -19.46
C THR A 257 -3.35 12.42 -18.21
N GLY A 258 -2.62 12.40 -17.08
CA GLY A 258 -3.08 11.95 -15.79
C GLY A 258 -2.68 10.51 -15.48
N THR A 259 -2.83 10.14 -14.23
CA THR A 259 -2.52 8.81 -13.71
C THR A 259 -3.43 8.43 -12.54
N ASN A 260 -3.25 7.22 -12.01
CA ASN A 260 -3.83 6.80 -10.74
C ASN A 260 -3.09 7.45 -9.58
N LEU A 261 -3.82 8.20 -8.74
CA LEU A 261 -3.42 8.59 -7.39
C LEU A 261 -4.06 7.58 -6.43
N TRP A 262 -3.28 6.65 -5.93
CA TRP A 262 -3.79 5.63 -5.01
C TRP A 262 -3.51 5.99 -3.55
N SER A 263 -4.37 5.50 -2.66
CA SER A 263 -4.21 5.62 -1.23
C SER A 263 -4.70 4.34 -0.56
N ASP A 264 -3.84 3.73 0.25
CA ASP A 264 -4.22 2.68 1.17
C ASP A 264 -4.52 3.31 2.52
N ALA A 265 -5.58 2.85 3.18
CA ALA A 265 -6.01 3.46 4.42
C ALA A 265 -6.49 2.42 5.45
N MET A 266 -6.33 2.76 6.71
CA MET A 266 -6.81 1.96 7.83
C MET A 266 -8.30 2.15 8.02
N VAL A 267 -9.04 1.05 8.13
CA VAL A 267 -10.49 1.02 8.37
C VAL A 267 -10.83 0.02 9.47
N ILE A 268 -11.95 0.24 10.15
CA ILE A 268 -12.45 -0.65 11.21
C ILE A 268 -13.63 -1.47 10.66
N PRO A 269 -13.54 -2.81 10.57
CA PRO A 269 -14.65 -3.66 10.16
C PRO A 269 -15.87 -3.51 11.09
N LYS A 270 -17.06 -3.79 10.54
CA LYS A 270 -18.30 -3.65 11.29
C LYS A 270 -18.42 -4.62 12.46
N ASN A 271 -17.77 -5.77 12.36
CA ASN A 271 -17.73 -6.82 13.38
C ASN A 271 -16.45 -6.80 14.26
N ALA A 272 -15.68 -5.70 14.23
CA ALA A 272 -14.52 -5.54 15.08
C ALA A 272 -14.88 -5.69 16.56
N GLU A 273 -14.08 -6.45 17.31
CA GLU A 273 -14.32 -6.73 18.72
C GLU A 273 -13.64 -5.69 19.64
N ASN A 274 -12.52 -5.08 19.18
CA ASN A 274 -11.70 -4.19 19.99
C ASN A 274 -11.64 -2.77 19.39
N VAL A 275 -12.81 -2.15 19.17
CA VAL A 275 -12.96 -0.86 18.48
C VAL A 275 -12.18 0.29 19.15
N GLU A 276 -12.11 0.33 20.49
CA GLU A 276 -11.32 1.34 21.21
C GLU A 276 -9.82 1.19 20.91
N LEU A 277 -9.33 -0.03 21.01
CA LEU A 277 -7.93 -0.36 20.72
C LEU A 277 -7.58 -0.11 19.25
N ALA A 278 -8.53 -0.32 18.35
CA ALA A 278 -8.39 -0.01 16.92
C ALA A 278 -8.19 1.49 16.68
N HIS A 279 -8.91 2.37 17.39
CA HIS A 279 -8.67 3.82 17.29
C HIS A 279 -7.30 4.24 17.82
N GLU A 280 -6.84 3.63 18.91
CA GLU A 280 -5.49 3.84 19.42
C GLU A 280 -4.41 3.39 18.44
N PHE A 281 -4.64 2.24 17.76
CA PHE A 281 -3.72 1.75 16.72
C PHE A 281 -3.65 2.71 15.54
N ILE A 282 -4.79 3.24 15.08
CA ILE A 282 -4.83 4.23 14.00
C ILE A 282 -4.03 5.49 14.37
N ASN A 283 -4.24 6.04 15.56
CA ASN A 283 -3.49 7.22 16.02
C ASN A 283 -1.99 6.93 16.15
N TYR A 284 -1.64 5.76 16.69
CA TYR A 284 -0.24 5.33 16.76
C TYR A 284 0.40 5.22 15.37
N ALA A 285 -0.28 4.57 14.42
CA ALA A 285 0.23 4.38 13.06
C ALA A 285 0.50 5.70 12.33
N CYS A 286 -0.24 6.75 12.66
CA CYS A 286 -0.06 8.09 12.12
C CYS A 286 1.00 8.92 12.85
N SER A 287 1.48 8.48 14.03
CA SER A 287 2.52 9.21 14.77
C SER A 287 3.83 9.27 13.99
N TYR A 288 4.63 10.31 14.24
CA TYR A 288 5.91 10.48 13.56
C TYR A 288 6.80 9.25 13.65
N GLU A 289 6.98 8.67 14.85
CA GLU A 289 7.87 7.54 15.08
C GLU A 289 7.41 6.28 14.32
N ALA A 290 6.11 5.97 14.36
CA ALA A 290 5.55 4.81 13.68
C ALA A 290 5.54 4.98 12.16
N ALA A 291 5.16 6.16 11.68
CA ALA A 291 5.15 6.50 10.25
C ALA A 291 6.58 6.52 9.67
N MET A 292 7.57 7.00 10.43
CA MET A 292 8.98 7.00 10.04
C MET A 292 9.52 5.56 9.93
N ASP A 293 9.27 4.70 10.93
CA ASP A 293 9.68 3.29 10.89
C ASP A 293 9.07 2.59 9.68
N ASN A 294 7.77 2.81 9.42
CA ASN A 294 7.06 2.23 8.29
C ASN A 294 7.63 2.71 6.95
N SER A 295 7.70 4.03 6.73
CA SER A 295 8.09 4.58 5.42
C SER A 295 9.55 4.33 5.10
N SER A 296 10.45 4.37 6.10
CA SER A 296 11.86 4.07 5.91
C SER A 296 12.11 2.61 5.53
N PHE A 297 11.29 1.69 6.06
CA PHE A 297 11.41 0.26 5.77
C PHE A 297 10.76 -0.12 4.45
N VAL A 298 9.51 0.32 4.22
CA VAL A 298 8.70 -0.05 3.04
C VAL A 298 9.11 0.75 1.80
N GLY A 299 9.61 1.98 1.97
CA GLY A 299 9.98 2.86 0.87
C GLY A 299 8.82 3.63 0.24
N TYR A 300 7.61 3.48 0.76
CA TYR A 300 6.43 4.17 0.23
C TYR A 300 6.20 5.52 0.92
N THR A 301 5.56 6.44 0.19
CA THR A 301 5.29 7.78 0.69
C THR A 301 4.38 7.76 1.90
N SER A 302 4.87 8.35 2.98
CA SER A 302 4.11 8.48 4.23
C SER A 302 2.86 9.34 4.05
N ALA A 303 1.77 8.95 4.69
CA ALA A 303 0.63 9.83 4.87
C ALA A 303 0.87 10.91 5.94
N ASN A 304 1.89 10.76 6.82
CA ASN A 304 2.30 11.80 7.77
C ASN A 304 3.15 12.86 7.06
N GLN A 305 2.75 14.13 7.16
CA GLN A 305 3.38 15.25 6.44
C GLN A 305 4.84 15.45 6.84
N GLU A 306 5.16 15.42 8.14
CA GLU A 306 6.51 15.67 8.65
C GLU A 306 7.47 14.55 8.18
N VAL A 307 7.04 13.30 8.24
CA VAL A 307 7.81 12.15 7.78
C VAL A 307 8.04 12.20 6.27
N MET A 308 6.99 12.53 5.49
CA MET A 308 7.13 12.68 4.05
C MET A 308 8.17 13.75 3.69
N ASP A 309 8.10 14.92 4.33
CA ASP A 309 9.01 16.04 4.07
C ASP A 309 10.46 15.70 4.47
N GLU A 310 10.66 15.01 5.59
CA GLU A 310 11.98 14.60 6.07
C GLU A 310 12.60 13.57 5.12
N LEU A 311 11.90 12.52 4.78
CA LEU A 311 12.40 11.50 3.86
C LEU A 311 12.64 12.06 2.44
N ALA A 312 11.78 12.95 1.96
CA ALA A 312 11.94 13.60 0.66
C ALA A 312 13.19 14.50 0.60
N SER A 313 13.56 15.14 1.71
CA SER A 313 14.75 15.98 1.79
C SER A 313 16.00 15.24 2.28
N GLY A 314 15.87 14.00 2.71
CA GLY A 314 16.92 13.12 3.20
C GLY A 314 17.17 11.94 2.26
N ASP A 315 16.69 10.76 2.64
CA ASP A 315 16.99 9.48 1.96
C ASP A 315 16.52 9.44 0.50
N TYR A 316 15.47 10.20 0.17
CA TYR A 316 14.91 10.30 -1.19
C TYR A 316 15.21 11.65 -1.86
N GLU A 317 16.22 12.41 -1.42
CA GLU A 317 16.58 13.68 -2.07
C GLU A 317 16.89 13.47 -3.55
N GLY A 318 16.17 14.20 -4.43
CA GLY A 318 16.32 14.10 -5.88
C GLY A 318 15.58 12.92 -6.54
N ILE A 319 14.90 12.08 -5.78
CA ILE A 319 14.07 10.98 -6.29
C ILE A 319 12.62 11.46 -6.43
N ASN A 320 12.27 11.90 -7.65
CA ASN A 320 10.97 12.48 -7.95
C ASN A 320 9.78 11.49 -7.85
N ALA A 321 10.07 10.21 -7.72
CA ALA A 321 9.05 9.17 -7.51
C ALA A 321 8.53 9.15 -6.06
N TYR A 322 9.34 9.59 -5.07
CA TYR A 322 8.95 9.48 -3.67
C TYR A 322 7.81 10.43 -3.31
N VAL A 323 7.83 11.68 -3.76
CA VAL A 323 6.72 12.63 -3.51
C VAL A 323 5.80 12.65 -4.73
N PRO A 324 4.58 12.07 -4.62
CA PRO A 324 3.63 12.08 -5.73
C PRO A 324 3.27 13.50 -6.16
N ARG A 325 3.10 13.68 -7.47
CA ARG A 325 2.60 14.92 -8.03
C ARG A 325 1.19 15.21 -7.51
N THR A 326 0.93 16.45 -7.17
CA THR A 326 -0.41 16.96 -6.83
C THR A 326 -0.81 18.09 -7.76
N GLY A 327 -2.13 18.33 -7.90
CA GLY A 327 -2.67 19.48 -8.63
C GLY A 327 -2.80 19.30 -10.15
N ASN A 328 -2.64 18.10 -10.68
CA ASN A 328 -3.07 17.79 -12.05
C ASN A 328 -4.52 17.25 -12.01
N ASP A 329 -5.47 18.01 -12.51
CA ASP A 329 -6.90 17.66 -12.53
C ASP A 329 -7.22 16.36 -13.29
N LYS A 330 -6.25 15.78 -13.99
CA LYS A 330 -6.40 14.51 -14.71
C LYS A 330 -5.90 13.31 -13.92
N ASP A 331 -5.20 13.54 -12.79
CA ASP A 331 -4.89 12.46 -11.86
C ASP A 331 -6.18 12.10 -11.11
N GLU A 332 -6.48 10.82 -11.04
CA GLU A 332 -7.74 10.33 -10.48
C GLU A 332 -7.47 9.23 -9.45
N VAL A 333 -8.40 9.07 -8.53
CA VAL A 333 -8.47 7.92 -7.61
C VAL A 333 -9.44 6.91 -8.23
N PHE A 334 -9.17 5.61 -8.10
CA PHE A 334 -10.09 4.60 -8.58
C PHE A 334 -11.43 4.65 -7.84
N GLU A 335 -12.52 4.57 -8.63
CA GLU A 335 -13.88 4.39 -8.14
C GLU A 335 -14.30 2.93 -8.28
N TYR A 336 -15.09 2.44 -7.34
CA TYR A 336 -15.64 1.10 -7.42
C TYR A 336 -16.95 1.07 -8.23
N ASP A 337 -16.96 0.32 -9.33
CA ASP A 337 -18.16 -0.03 -10.08
C ASP A 337 -18.09 -1.50 -10.51
N GLU A 338 -18.98 -2.34 -9.97
CA GLU A 338 -18.96 -3.78 -10.18
C GLU A 338 -19.19 -4.17 -11.66
N ALA A 339 -20.00 -3.40 -12.41
CA ALA A 339 -20.26 -3.69 -13.81
C ALA A 339 -19.00 -3.41 -14.66
N THR A 340 -18.38 -2.25 -14.46
CA THR A 340 -17.14 -1.87 -15.13
C THR A 340 -16.00 -2.82 -14.79
N ARG A 341 -15.86 -3.19 -13.51
CA ARG A 341 -14.85 -4.16 -13.05
C ARG A 341 -14.94 -5.48 -13.82
N LYS A 342 -16.16 -6.03 -14.00
CA LYS A 342 -16.36 -7.28 -14.76
C LYS A 342 -15.94 -7.14 -16.22
N ILE A 343 -16.26 -6.02 -16.86
CA ILE A 343 -15.88 -5.75 -18.24
C ILE A 343 -14.36 -5.69 -18.38
N ILE A 344 -13.69 -4.92 -17.50
CA ILE A 344 -12.24 -4.79 -17.48
C ILE A 344 -11.57 -6.14 -17.25
N SER A 345 -12.04 -6.94 -16.30
CA SER A 345 -11.48 -8.26 -15.99
C SER A 345 -11.61 -9.22 -17.17
N ASP A 346 -12.77 -9.25 -17.84
CA ASP A 346 -12.99 -10.05 -19.05
C ASP A 346 -12.06 -9.62 -20.20
N TYR A 347 -11.89 -8.31 -20.41
CA TYR A 347 -11.01 -7.78 -21.43
C TYR A 347 -9.54 -8.04 -21.11
N PHE A 348 -9.10 -7.82 -19.87
CA PHE A 348 -7.70 -8.05 -19.50
C PHE A 348 -7.30 -9.53 -19.63
N SER A 349 -8.22 -10.44 -19.32
CA SER A 349 -8.01 -11.88 -19.59
C SER A 349 -7.75 -12.16 -21.08
N LYS A 350 -8.48 -11.47 -21.97
CA LYS A 350 -8.26 -11.58 -23.44
C LYS A 350 -6.94 -10.94 -23.87
N VAL A 351 -6.52 -9.82 -23.24
CA VAL A 351 -5.21 -9.20 -23.48
C VAL A 351 -4.09 -10.18 -23.14
N LYS A 352 -4.16 -10.86 -21.99
CA LYS A 352 -3.16 -11.88 -21.60
C LYS A 352 -3.12 -13.06 -22.58
N ILE A 353 -4.26 -13.49 -23.11
CA ILE A 353 -4.31 -14.52 -24.17
C ILE A 353 -3.65 -14.00 -25.46
N ALA A 354 -3.92 -12.75 -25.88
CA ALA A 354 -3.28 -12.15 -27.05
C ALA A 354 -1.76 -12.06 -26.88
N ALA A 355 -1.27 -11.65 -25.70
CA ALA A 355 0.14 -11.61 -25.37
C ALA A 355 0.82 -12.99 -25.49
N SER A 356 0.15 -14.04 -24.97
CA SER A 356 0.67 -15.42 -25.06
C SER A 356 0.72 -15.97 -26.49
N ASN A 357 -0.12 -15.46 -27.38
CA ASN A 357 -0.13 -15.86 -28.80
C ASN A 357 0.89 -15.09 -29.65
N ALA A 358 1.35 -13.94 -29.20
CA ALA A 358 2.31 -13.08 -29.89
C ALA A 358 3.78 -13.49 -29.66
N GLN A 359 4.05 -14.23 -28.58
CA GLN A 359 5.37 -14.79 -28.23
C GLN A 359 5.58 -16.14 -28.95
#